data_15259a60cfdba5d3c83397b4dafe1568
#
_entry.id   15259a60cfdba5d3c83397b4dafe1568
#
_cell.length_a   1.000
_cell.length_b   1.000
_cell.length_c   1.000
_cell.angle_alpha   90.00
_cell.angle_beta   90.00
_cell.angle_gamma   90.00
#
_symmetry.space_group_name_H-M   'P 1'
#
loop_
_entity.id
_entity.type
_entity.pdbx_description
1 polymer ?
#
loop_
_entity_poly.entity_id
_entity_poly.type
_entity_poly.pdbx_seq_one_letter_code
_entity_poly.pdbx_strand_id
1 'polypeptide(L)'
;TPTATTFKKIEWNTDVDTFHKSSRDNGTTFARVEDGQWDPKNPNVFYFVTTESNKDPIATAPNPATPDVTRDGGALWRLTFKDAQNPLLGANLEMLLNGGESIMMSKPDNITVTNNGVVVIQEDPGGNAHVARVIAYRISDGKLATLAKFDSQYFTATGSKYMTIDEESSGVIDVTSLLAKPGDTNTYLMLNAQIHVKGGVTKADPAVTGALTARRPDLRNMPSSSKKRIDIEAIE
;
A
#
# COMPACT_ATOMS: atom_id res chain seq x y z
N THR A 1 -16.65 -1.36 11.09
CA THR A 1 -17.24 -2.60 11.62
C THR A 1 -17.09 -3.68 10.56
N PRO A 2 -16.61 -4.88 10.93
CA PRO A 2 -16.49 -5.99 10.01
C PRO A 2 -17.86 -6.38 9.42
N THR A 3 -17.87 -6.68 8.12
CA THR A 3 -19.07 -7.13 7.40
C THR A 3 -18.91 -8.60 7.04
N ALA A 4 -19.88 -9.43 7.43
CA ALA A 4 -19.89 -10.83 7.04
C ALA A 4 -20.00 -10.94 5.50
N THR A 5 -19.17 -11.76 4.91
CA THR A 5 -19.15 -11.99 3.47
C THR A 5 -19.17 -13.47 3.15
N THR A 6 -19.66 -13.81 1.97
CA THR A 6 -19.74 -15.18 1.46
C THR A 6 -18.99 -15.27 0.14
N PHE A 7 -18.55 -16.46 -0.20
CA PHE A 7 -17.89 -16.75 -1.46
C PHE A 7 -18.73 -17.70 -2.28
N LYS A 8 -18.64 -17.56 -3.59
CA LYS A 8 -19.24 -18.47 -4.56
C LYS A 8 -18.15 -19.05 -5.44
N LYS A 9 -18.32 -20.30 -5.80
CA LYS A 9 -17.51 -20.89 -6.84
C LYS A 9 -17.79 -20.18 -8.16
N ILE A 10 -16.74 -19.82 -8.88
CA ILE A 10 -16.83 -19.20 -10.20
C ILE A 10 -16.53 -20.26 -11.26
N GLU A 11 -17.36 -20.34 -12.27
CA GLU A 11 -17.13 -21.16 -13.46
C GLU A 11 -16.25 -20.38 -14.45
N TRP A 12 -14.94 -20.50 -14.29
CA TRP A 12 -13.92 -19.71 -15.01
C TRP A 12 -13.74 -20.14 -16.49
N ASN A 13 -14.24 -21.31 -16.89
CA ASN A 13 -14.13 -21.85 -18.23
C ASN A 13 -15.36 -21.59 -19.13
N THR A 14 -16.16 -20.62 -18.78
CA THR A 14 -17.25 -20.09 -19.61
C THR A 14 -16.73 -19.04 -20.59
N ASP A 15 -17.61 -18.60 -21.51
CA ASP A 15 -17.27 -17.44 -22.34
C ASP A 15 -17.12 -16.16 -21.49
N VAL A 16 -16.35 -15.22 -22.00
CA VAL A 16 -15.95 -14.01 -21.27
C VAL A 16 -17.15 -13.15 -20.84
N ASP A 17 -18.20 -13.07 -21.64
CA ASP A 17 -19.38 -12.24 -21.32
C ASP A 17 -20.20 -12.87 -20.19
N THR A 18 -20.39 -14.17 -20.21
CA THR A 18 -21.02 -14.94 -19.14
C THR A 18 -20.25 -14.81 -17.83
N PHE A 19 -18.90 -14.93 -17.89
CA PHE A 19 -18.03 -14.76 -16.74
C PHE A 19 -18.16 -13.35 -16.15
N HIS A 20 -18.03 -12.31 -16.97
CA HIS A 20 -18.17 -10.93 -16.54
C HIS A 20 -19.55 -10.60 -15.98
N LYS A 21 -20.60 -11.12 -16.63
CA LYS A 21 -21.96 -10.94 -16.13
C LYS A 21 -22.16 -11.57 -14.76
N SER A 22 -21.71 -12.82 -14.60
CA SER A 22 -21.80 -13.54 -13.33
C SER A 22 -21.01 -12.82 -12.22
N SER A 23 -19.83 -12.28 -12.53
CA SER A 23 -19.02 -11.54 -11.59
C SER A 23 -19.69 -10.24 -11.14
N ARG A 24 -20.28 -9.47 -12.08
CA ARG A 24 -21.05 -8.25 -11.75
C ARG A 24 -22.28 -8.53 -10.90
N ASP A 25 -23.03 -9.58 -11.26
CA ASP A 25 -24.31 -9.88 -10.62
C ASP A 25 -24.15 -10.48 -9.21
N ASN A 26 -23.00 -11.08 -8.92
CA ASN A 26 -22.78 -11.85 -7.69
C ASN A 26 -21.59 -11.38 -6.86
N GLY A 27 -20.71 -10.57 -7.40
CA GLY A 27 -19.49 -10.12 -6.74
C GLY A 27 -19.63 -8.76 -6.05
N THR A 28 -18.77 -8.53 -5.06
CA THR A 28 -18.54 -7.19 -4.52
C THR A 28 -17.58 -6.45 -5.43
N THR A 29 -17.95 -5.24 -5.82
CA THR A 29 -17.07 -4.38 -6.63
C THR A 29 -16.16 -3.56 -5.73
N PHE A 30 -14.88 -3.60 -6.02
CA PHE A 30 -13.87 -2.74 -5.39
C PHE A 30 -13.30 -1.78 -6.44
N ALA A 31 -12.94 -0.58 -5.98
CA ALA A 31 -12.37 0.44 -6.83
C ALA A 31 -10.86 0.20 -7.00
N ARG A 32 -10.47 -0.47 -8.08
CA ARG A 32 -9.08 -0.77 -8.44
C ARG A 32 -8.35 -1.55 -7.34
N VAL A 33 -8.63 -2.84 -7.26
CA VAL A 33 -7.85 -3.76 -6.41
C VAL A 33 -6.43 -3.84 -6.95
N GLU A 34 -5.47 -3.63 -6.08
CA GLU A 34 -4.04 -3.74 -6.38
C GLU A 34 -3.44 -4.95 -5.65
N ASP A 35 -2.41 -4.75 -4.85
CA ASP A 35 -1.68 -5.83 -4.20
C ASP A 35 -2.37 -6.34 -2.91
N GLY A 36 -2.02 -7.57 -2.53
CA GLY A 36 -2.50 -8.18 -1.29
C GLY A 36 -1.57 -9.26 -0.77
N GLN A 37 -1.56 -9.42 0.56
CA GLN A 37 -0.72 -10.40 1.23
C GLN A 37 -1.40 -11.07 2.42
N TRP A 38 -1.09 -12.34 2.61
CA TRP A 38 -1.48 -13.09 3.79
C TRP A 38 -0.72 -12.63 5.03
N ASP A 39 -1.40 -12.64 6.17
CA ASP A 39 -0.75 -12.45 7.47
C ASP A 39 0.19 -13.64 7.76
N PRO A 40 1.51 -13.40 7.95
CA PRO A 40 2.46 -14.48 8.19
C PRO A 40 2.24 -15.22 9.52
N LYS A 41 1.44 -14.64 10.43
CA LYS A 41 1.11 -15.24 11.74
C LYS A 41 -0.29 -15.81 11.82
N ASN A 42 -1.17 -15.44 10.89
CA ASN A 42 -2.55 -15.93 10.86
C ASN A 42 -2.95 -16.32 9.43
N PRO A 43 -2.92 -17.60 9.08
CA PRO A 43 -3.20 -18.07 7.71
C PRO A 43 -4.64 -17.81 7.26
N ASN A 44 -5.53 -17.41 8.15
CA ASN A 44 -6.91 -17.05 7.82
C ASN A 44 -7.11 -15.55 7.59
N VAL A 45 -6.05 -14.75 7.63
CA VAL A 45 -6.16 -13.29 7.43
C VAL A 45 -5.40 -12.89 6.18
N PHE A 46 -6.08 -12.15 5.31
CA PHE A 46 -5.54 -11.57 4.09
C PHE A 46 -5.75 -10.05 4.10
N TYR A 47 -4.71 -9.30 3.79
CA TYR A 47 -4.77 -7.86 3.61
C TYR A 47 -4.65 -7.53 2.14
N PHE A 48 -5.36 -6.51 1.67
CA PHE A 48 -5.23 -6.00 0.32
C PHE A 48 -5.53 -4.51 0.27
N VAL A 49 -5.07 -3.86 -0.77
CA VAL A 49 -5.31 -2.44 -1.00
C VAL A 49 -6.13 -2.21 -2.24
N THR A 50 -6.83 -1.08 -2.26
CA THR A 50 -7.45 -0.52 -3.45
C THR A 50 -6.90 0.87 -3.69
N THR A 51 -6.54 1.20 -4.92
CA THR A 51 -6.00 2.51 -5.29
C THR A 51 -6.97 3.63 -4.94
N GLU A 52 -8.27 3.39 -5.10
CA GLU A 52 -9.31 4.35 -4.77
C GLU A 52 -10.10 3.88 -3.54
N SER A 53 -10.52 4.82 -2.71
CA SER A 53 -11.47 4.50 -1.66
C SER A 53 -12.80 4.11 -2.32
N ASN A 54 -13.47 3.10 -1.80
CA ASN A 54 -14.70 2.52 -2.35
C ASN A 54 -15.93 3.47 -2.20
N LYS A 55 -15.73 4.72 -2.56
CA LYS A 55 -16.80 5.70 -2.69
C LYS A 55 -17.27 5.63 -4.13
N ASP A 56 -18.52 5.38 -4.31
CA ASP A 56 -19.27 5.25 -5.55
C ASP A 56 -18.40 5.26 -6.84
N PRO A 57 -18.11 4.10 -7.44
CA PRO A 57 -17.25 4.01 -8.62
C PRO A 57 -17.83 4.72 -9.85
N ILE A 58 -19.11 5.11 -9.81
CA ILE A 58 -19.83 5.71 -10.93
C ILE A 58 -19.75 7.25 -10.90
N ALA A 59 -19.46 7.85 -9.77
CA ALA A 59 -19.38 9.31 -9.71
C ALA A 59 -18.06 9.79 -10.33
N THR A 60 -18.10 10.16 -11.57
CA THR A 60 -16.98 10.64 -12.40
C THR A 60 -16.54 12.07 -12.10
N ALA A 61 -17.17 12.76 -11.16
CA ALA A 61 -16.81 14.12 -10.79
C ALA A 61 -16.62 14.22 -9.26
N PRO A 62 -15.70 15.06 -8.79
CA PRO A 62 -15.61 15.42 -7.37
C PRO A 62 -16.99 15.90 -6.92
N ASN A 63 -17.49 15.41 -5.79
CA ASN A 63 -18.67 15.97 -5.20
C ASN A 63 -18.34 17.39 -4.71
N PRO A 64 -18.91 18.45 -5.28
CA PRO A 64 -18.57 19.82 -4.87
C PRO A 64 -18.95 20.12 -3.42
N ALA A 65 -19.83 19.33 -2.78
CA ALA A 65 -20.15 19.44 -1.37
C ALA A 65 -19.13 18.77 -0.44
N THR A 66 -18.22 17.94 -0.98
CA THR A 66 -17.15 17.27 -0.23
C THR A 66 -15.88 17.19 -1.08
N PRO A 67 -15.28 18.34 -1.44
CA PRO A 67 -14.17 18.38 -2.39
C PRO A 67 -12.92 17.64 -1.89
N ASP A 68 -12.73 17.56 -0.57
CA ASP A 68 -11.56 16.96 0.07
C ASP A 68 -11.74 15.49 0.43
N VAL A 69 -12.89 14.93 0.19
CA VAL A 69 -13.08 13.50 0.32
C VAL A 69 -12.54 12.88 -0.96
N THR A 70 -11.24 12.97 -1.09
CA THR A 70 -10.51 12.53 -2.26
C THR A 70 -10.74 11.06 -2.47
N ARG A 71 -11.31 10.71 -3.59
CA ARG A 71 -11.48 9.33 -4.07
C ARG A 71 -10.16 8.62 -4.25
N ASP A 72 -9.09 9.39 -4.28
CA ASP A 72 -7.71 8.96 -4.47
C ASP A 72 -7.02 8.56 -3.17
N GLY A 73 -7.70 8.60 -2.03
CA GLY A 73 -7.14 8.19 -0.75
C GLY A 73 -6.87 6.70 -0.64
N GLY A 74 -7.49 5.89 -1.50
CA GLY A 74 -7.34 4.46 -1.44
C GLY A 74 -7.92 3.83 -0.18
N ALA A 75 -7.78 2.52 -0.05
CA ALA A 75 -8.19 1.80 1.15
C ALA A 75 -7.28 0.63 1.46
N LEU A 76 -7.12 0.34 2.75
CA LEU A 76 -6.58 -0.92 3.25
C LEU A 76 -7.72 -1.77 3.77
N TRP A 77 -7.79 -2.99 3.31
CA TRP A 77 -8.80 -3.96 3.66
C TRP A 77 -8.20 -5.15 4.39
N ARG A 78 -8.99 -5.72 5.30
CA ARG A 78 -8.72 -6.99 5.95
C ARG A 78 -9.85 -7.97 5.68
N LEU A 79 -9.51 -9.15 5.17
CA LEU A 79 -10.40 -10.26 4.97
C LEU A 79 -10.01 -11.37 5.96
N THR A 80 -10.91 -11.68 6.90
CA THR A 80 -10.70 -12.73 7.90
C THR A 80 -11.60 -13.91 7.59
N PHE A 81 -11.03 -14.96 7.03
CA PHE A 81 -11.73 -16.20 6.69
C PHE A 81 -12.09 -16.97 7.96
N LYS A 82 -13.22 -17.66 7.94
CA LYS A 82 -13.51 -18.69 8.95
C LYS A 82 -12.53 -19.86 8.82
N ASP A 83 -12.20 -20.21 7.59
CA ASP A 83 -11.18 -21.18 7.21
C ASP A 83 -10.70 -20.85 5.79
N ALA A 84 -9.46 -20.43 5.64
CA ALA A 84 -8.90 -20.09 4.33
C ALA A 84 -8.74 -21.29 3.40
N GLN A 85 -8.67 -22.51 3.96
CA GLN A 85 -8.65 -23.75 3.16
C GLN A 85 -10.05 -24.11 2.63
N ASN A 86 -11.09 -23.56 3.24
CA ASN A 86 -12.47 -23.73 2.79
C ASN A 86 -13.21 -22.38 2.77
N PRO A 87 -12.93 -21.51 1.80
CA PRO A 87 -13.47 -20.14 1.74
C PRO A 87 -15.01 -20.10 1.63
N LEU A 88 -15.66 -21.19 1.19
CA LEU A 88 -17.12 -21.26 1.13
C LEU A 88 -17.81 -21.17 2.51
N LEU A 89 -17.06 -21.37 3.59
CA LEU A 89 -17.56 -21.11 4.94
C LEU A 89 -17.76 -19.62 5.23
N GLY A 90 -17.23 -18.75 4.38
CA GLY A 90 -17.35 -17.30 4.49
C GLY A 90 -16.21 -16.64 5.25
N ALA A 91 -16.26 -15.33 5.29
CA ALA A 91 -15.27 -14.47 5.95
C ALA A 91 -15.92 -13.21 6.52
N ASN A 92 -15.12 -12.41 7.21
CA ASN A 92 -15.44 -11.03 7.56
C ASN A 92 -14.55 -10.09 6.76
N LEU A 93 -15.13 -9.11 6.10
CA LEU A 93 -14.44 -8.04 5.38
C LEU A 93 -14.48 -6.76 6.22
N GLU A 94 -13.36 -6.10 6.36
CA GLU A 94 -13.23 -4.87 7.11
C GLU A 94 -12.35 -3.87 6.37
N MET A 95 -12.82 -2.62 6.26
CA MET A 95 -11.99 -1.49 5.80
C MET A 95 -11.25 -0.94 7.02
N LEU A 96 -9.93 -1.06 7.02
CA LEU A 96 -9.06 -0.60 8.10
C LEU A 96 -8.65 0.86 7.92
N LEU A 97 -8.38 1.26 6.67
CA LEU A 97 -8.05 2.63 6.27
C LEU A 97 -8.91 3.01 5.09
N ASN A 98 -9.36 4.26 5.06
CA ASN A 98 -10.25 4.79 4.02
C ASN A 98 -9.70 6.04 3.32
N GLY A 99 -8.46 6.42 3.62
CA GLY A 99 -7.82 7.62 3.08
C GLY A 99 -8.19 8.91 3.79
N GLY A 100 -8.94 8.84 4.91
CA GLY A 100 -9.31 10.00 5.72
C GLY A 100 -8.51 10.14 7.01
N GLU A 101 -7.45 9.34 7.18
CA GLU A 101 -6.61 9.34 8.36
C GLU A 101 -5.64 10.53 8.37
N SER A 102 -5.03 10.81 9.54
CA SER A 102 -4.08 11.92 9.72
C SER A 102 -2.82 11.80 8.84
N ILE A 103 -2.40 10.56 8.53
CA ILE A 103 -1.48 10.26 7.44
C ILE A 103 -2.35 9.76 6.30
N MET A 104 -2.91 10.68 5.55
CA MET A 104 -3.78 10.35 4.43
C MET A 104 -3.00 9.56 3.38
N MET A 105 -3.38 8.31 3.20
CA MET A 105 -2.84 7.45 2.17
C MET A 105 -3.31 7.93 0.80
N SER A 106 -2.46 7.86 -0.21
CA SER A 106 -2.81 8.22 -1.57
C SER A 106 -2.40 7.14 -2.55
N LYS A 107 -3.37 6.60 -3.25
CA LYS A 107 -3.17 5.57 -4.29
C LYS A 107 -2.22 4.45 -3.82
N PRO A 108 -2.59 3.69 -2.79
CA PRO A 108 -1.79 2.54 -2.39
C PRO A 108 -1.78 1.52 -3.51
N ASP A 109 -0.60 0.96 -3.76
CA ASP A 109 -0.37 0.05 -4.87
C ASP A 109 0.21 -1.29 -4.38
N ASN A 110 1.32 -1.27 -3.68
CA ASN A 110 1.95 -2.49 -3.17
C ASN A 110 1.92 -2.56 -1.65
N ILE A 111 1.87 -3.79 -1.12
CA ILE A 111 1.95 -4.03 0.32
C ILE A 111 2.84 -5.20 0.69
N THR A 112 3.31 -5.20 1.92
CA THR A 112 3.82 -6.40 2.60
C THR A 112 3.36 -6.44 4.04
N VAL A 113 3.15 -7.64 4.57
CA VAL A 113 2.83 -7.85 5.99
C VAL A 113 4.04 -8.45 6.68
N THR A 114 4.60 -7.70 7.63
CA THR A 114 5.81 -8.13 8.33
C THR A 114 5.50 -9.10 9.47
N ASN A 115 6.49 -9.92 9.83
CA ASN A 115 6.41 -10.78 11.00
C ASN A 115 6.21 -10.02 12.34
N ASN A 116 6.40 -8.71 12.35
CA ASN A 116 6.19 -7.86 13.52
C ASN A 116 4.77 -7.28 13.62
N GLY A 117 3.85 -7.67 12.71
CA GLY A 117 2.47 -7.22 12.70
C GLY A 117 2.30 -5.79 12.20
N VAL A 118 3.04 -5.45 11.14
CA VAL A 118 2.94 -4.18 10.44
C VAL A 118 2.62 -4.45 8.98
N VAL A 119 1.60 -3.80 8.46
CA VAL A 119 1.37 -3.69 7.01
C VAL A 119 2.18 -2.51 6.52
N VAL A 120 3.08 -2.75 5.58
CA VAL A 120 3.85 -1.71 4.89
C VAL A 120 3.18 -1.46 3.55
N ILE A 121 2.86 -0.21 3.27
CA ILE A 121 2.07 0.22 2.11
C ILE A 121 2.93 1.17 1.29
N GLN A 122 3.00 0.95 -0.01
CA GLN A 122 3.67 1.81 -0.97
C GLN A 122 2.62 2.58 -1.77
N GLU A 123 2.89 3.88 -1.97
CA GLU A 123 2.03 4.76 -2.76
C GLU A 123 2.55 4.87 -4.19
N ASP A 124 1.62 4.84 -5.15
CA ASP A 124 1.83 5.25 -6.55
C ASP A 124 1.04 6.55 -6.82
N PRO A 125 1.62 7.71 -6.49
CA PRO A 125 0.89 8.97 -6.54
C PRO A 125 0.49 9.41 -7.95
N GLY A 126 1.31 9.15 -8.97
CA GLY A 126 0.98 9.50 -10.36
C GLY A 126 0.50 10.94 -10.52
N GLY A 127 1.33 11.93 -10.19
CA GLY A 127 0.99 13.35 -10.30
C GLY A 127 0.20 13.92 -9.13
N ASN A 128 0.34 13.36 -7.93
CA ASN A 128 -0.31 13.83 -6.70
C ASN A 128 0.27 15.14 -6.15
N ALA A 129 -0.45 15.72 -5.20
CA ALA A 129 -0.03 16.93 -4.48
C ALA A 129 1.16 16.72 -3.53
N HIS A 130 1.54 15.50 -3.22
CA HIS A 130 2.68 15.15 -2.39
C HIS A 130 3.51 14.04 -3.05
N VAL A 131 4.77 13.95 -2.67
CA VAL A 131 5.67 12.90 -3.11
C VAL A 131 5.25 11.53 -2.57
N ALA A 132 5.53 10.47 -3.32
CA ALA A 132 5.25 9.09 -2.92
C ALA A 132 5.93 8.73 -1.59
N ARG A 133 5.22 7.92 -0.80
CA ARG A 133 5.65 7.50 0.52
C ARG A 133 5.56 5.99 0.67
N VAL A 134 6.33 5.49 1.63
CA VAL A 134 6.15 4.17 2.23
C VAL A 134 5.55 4.38 3.62
N ILE A 135 4.39 3.82 3.86
CA ILE A 135 3.60 3.99 5.08
C ILE A 135 3.56 2.68 5.85
N ALA A 136 3.67 2.73 7.17
CA ALA A 136 3.44 1.60 8.04
C ALA A 136 2.09 1.73 8.75
N TYR A 137 1.31 0.67 8.72
CA TYR A 137 0.11 0.49 9.53
C TYR A 137 0.35 -0.63 10.55
N ARG A 138 0.28 -0.32 11.84
CA ARG A 138 0.43 -1.32 12.90
C ARG A 138 -0.90 -1.99 13.19
N ILE A 139 -0.96 -3.30 12.98
CA ILE A 139 -2.20 -4.10 13.06
C ILE A 139 -2.82 -4.06 14.46
N SER A 140 -1.99 -4.02 15.50
CA SER A 140 -2.46 -4.16 16.90
C SER A 140 -3.26 -2.96 17.43
N ASP A 141 -3.03 -1.76 16.90
CA ASP A 141 -3.63 -0.53 17.42
C ASP A 141 -3.99 0.50 16.33
N GLY A 142 -3.84 0.14 15.06
CA GLY A 142 -4.21 0.98 13.92
C GLY A 142 -3.33 2.22 13.72
N LYS A 143 -2.16 2.30 14.38
CA LYS A 143 -1.28 3.46 14.23
C LYS A 143 -0.58 3.49 12.89
N LEU A 144 -0.48 4.69 12.34
CA LEU A 144 0.19 5.00 11.09
C LEU A 144 1.50 5.74 11.32
N ALA A 145 2.48 5.46 10.45
CA ALA A 145 3.74 6.20 10.38
C ALA A 145 4.26 6.22 8.94
N THR A 146 4.86 7.31 8.51
CA THR A 146 5.63 7.36 7.27
C THR A 146 7.02 6.79 7.53
N LEU A 147 7.40 5.72 6.85
CA LEU A 147 8.71 5.09 6.94
C LEU A 147 9.72 5.78 6.04
N ALA A 148 9.34 6.04 4.81
CA ALA A 148 10.17 6.70 3.81
C ALA A 148 9.30 7.58 2.91
N LYS A 149 9.94 8.54 2.22
CA LYS A 149 9.31 9.36 1.19
C LYS A 149 10.36 9.79 0.17
N PHE A 150 9.92 10.02 -1.04
CA PHE A 150 10.76 10.64 -2.05
C PHE A 150 11.15 12.07 -1.69
N ASP A 151 12.27 12.56 -2.23
CA ASP A 151 12.75 13.90 -1.93
C ASP A 151 12.03 14.94 -2.80
N SER A 152 11.33 15.87 -2.15
CA SER A 152 10.58 16.93 -2.81
C SER A 152 11.43 17.86 -3.68
N GLN A 153 12.76 17.89 -3.50
CA GLN A 153 13.62 18.67 -4.39
C GLN A 153 13.60 18.12 -5.82
N TYR A 154 13.40 16.81 -5.98
CA TYR A 154 13.40 16.13 -7.29
C TYR A 154 11.99 15.84 -7.82
N PHE A 155 11.02 15.64 -6.92
CA PHE A 155 9.72 15.05 -7.24
C PHE A 155 8.54 15.96 -6.94
N THR A 156 8.74 17.27 -6.87
CA THR A 156 7.65 18.26 -6.89
C THR A 156 7.86 19.24 -8.03
N ALA A 157 6.78 19.74 -8.62
CA ALA A 157 6.83 20.66 -9.76
C ALA A 157 7.65 21.94 -9.47
N THR A 158 7.79 22.30 -8.19
CA THR A 158 8.57 23.47 -7.73
C THR A 158 9.92 23.10 -7.13
N GLY A 159 10.31 21.82 -7.23
CA GLY A 159 11.56 21.33 -6.67
C GLY A 159 12.78 21.93 -7.37
N SER A 160 13.81 22.29 -6.59
CA SER A 160 15.02 22.94 -7.11
C SER A 160 15.84 22.06 -8.07
N LYS A 161 15.59 20.76 -8.04
CA LYS A 161 16.24 19.75 -8.88
C LYS A 161 15.19 18.87 -9.58
N TYR A 162 14.09 19.50 -9.98
CA TYR A 162 12.93 18.79 -10.54
C TYR A 162 13.30 17.78 -11.61
N MET A 163 12.80 16.56 -11.47
CA MET A 163 12.92 15.46 -12.43
C MET A 163 11.55 15.07 -12.99
N THR A 164 10.62 14.74 -12.13
CA THR A 164 9.27 14.29 -12.46
C THR A 164 8.35 14.45 -11.26
N ILE A 165 7.05 14.40 -11.47
CA ILE A 165 6.03 14.19 -10.43
C ILE A 165 5.39 12.79 -10.56
N ASP A 166 6.05 11.91 -11.26
CA ASP A 166 5.62 10.54 -11.55
C ASP A 166 6.69 9.58 -11.03
N GLU A 167 6.82 9.58 -9.72
CA GLU A 167 7.69 8.69 -8.96
C GLU A 167 6.86 7.78 -8.09
N GLU A 168 7.29 6.53 -7.95
CA GLU A 168 6.69 5.55 -7.08
C GLU A 168 7.74 4.62 -6.46
N SER A 169 7.36 3.92 -5.39
CA SER A 169 8.09 2.76 -4.91
C SER A 169 7.25 1.50 -5.06
N SER A 170 7.89 0.37 -5.33
CA SER A 170 7.21 -0.86 -5.71
C SER A 170 7.89 -2.09 -5.12
N GLY A 171 7.18 -3.21 -5.05
CA GLY A 171 7.71 -4.52 -4.74
C GLY A 171 8.30 -4.66 -3.34
N VAL A 172 7.71 -4.00 -2.32
CA VAL A 172 8.20 -4.11 -0.94
C VAL A 172 8.07 -5.54 -0.40
N ILE A 173 9.16 -6.05 0.17
CA ILE A 173 9.20 -7.35 0.85
C ILE A 173 9.92 -7.25 2.20
N ASP A 174 9.49 -8.07 3.16
CA ASP A 174 10.19 -8.24 4.43
C ASP A 174 11.33 -9.24 4.25
N VAL A 175 12.57 -8.75 4.27
CA VAL A 175 13.80 -9.55 4.16
C VAL A 175 14.51 -9.73 5.51
N THR A 176 13.82 -9.47 6.60
CA THR A 176 14.39 -9.56 7.96
C THR A 176 15.01 -10.93 8.23
N SER A 177 14.35 -12.00 7.79
CA SER A 177 14.87 -13.36 7.99
C SER A 177 16.19 -13.64 7.25
N LEU A 178 16.49 -12.87 6.21
CA LEU A 178 17.70 -13.01 5.41
C LEU A 178 18.86 -12.14 5.95
N LEU A 179 18.55 -10.96 6.48
CA LEU A 179 19.54 -9.94 6.81
C LEU A 179 19.78 -9.78 8.30
N ALA A 180 18.81 -10.12 9.16
CA ALA A 180 18.96 -9.97 10.60
C ALA A 180 20.00 -10.95 11.17
N LYS A 181 20.94 -10.43 11.96
CA LYS A 181 21.91 -11.22 12.70
C LYS A 181 21.32 -11.69 14.04
N PRO A 182 21.86 -12.74 14.67
CA PRO A 182 21.42 -13.17 15.99
C PRO A 182 21.43 -12.00 17.00
N GLY A 183 20.31 -11.78 17.66
CA GLY A 183 20.12 -10.65 18.59
C GLY A 183 19.70 -9.33 17.93
N ASP A 184 19.64 -9.27 16.61
CA ASP A 184 19.14 -8.09 15.89
C ASP A 184 17.61 -8.02 16.02
N THR A 185 17.13 -6.85 16.38
CA THR A 185 15.71 -6.56 16.55
C THR A 185 15.14 -5.63 15.48
N ASN A 186 15.93 -5.32 14.43
CA ASN A 186 15.49 -4.50 13.32
C ASN A 186 14.57 -5.30 12.37
N THR A 187 13.73 -4.57 11.66
CA THR A 187 13.01 -5.08 10.49
C THR A 187 13.71 -4.55 9.24
N TYR A 188 14.00 -5.44 8.31
CA TYR A 188 14.64 -5.11 7.04
C TYR A 188 13.62 -5.25 5.92
N LEU A 189 13.47 -4.17 5.17
CA LEU A 189 12.59 -4.12 4.00
C LEU A 189 13.45 -3.93 2.75
N MET A 190 13.12 -4.65 1.70
CA MET A 190 13.67 -4.43 0.36
C MET A 190 12.55 -3.94 -0.55
N LEU A 191 12.84 -2.92 -1.34
CA LEU A 191 11.90 -2.33 -2.29
C LEU A 191 12.70 -1.70 -3.43
N ASN A 192 12.03 -1.38 -4.53
CA ASN A 192 12.60 -0.59 -5.59
C ASN A 192 11.95 0.79 -5.69
N ALA A 193 12.64 1.71 -6.35
CA ALA A 193 12.11 3.02 -6.71
C ALA A 193 11.95 3.07 -8.23
N GLN A 194 10.77 3.45 -8.68
CA GLN A 194 10.46 3.68 -10.08
C GLN A 194 10.35 5.20 -10.32
N ILE A 195 11.12 5.69 -11.28
CA ILE A 195 11.19 7.11 -11.59
C ILE A 195 10.88 7.29 -13.07
N HIS A 196 9.66 7.75 -13.35
CA HIS A 196 9.16 7.92 -14.72
C HIS A 196 9.52 9.31 -15.26
N VAL A 197 10.76 9.45 -15.70
CA VAL A 197 11.23 10.70 -16.34
C VAL A 197 10.93 10.66 -17.82
N LYS A 198 10.35 11.74 -18.34
CA LYS A 198 10.08 11.87 -19.77
C LYS A 198 11.41 11.84 -20.56
N GLY A 199 11.57 10.82 -21.39
CA GLY A 199 12.80 10.58 -22.16
C GLY A 199 13.76 9.58 -21.51
N GLY A 200 13.41 9.05 -20.33
CA GLY A 200 14.21 8.08 -19.58
C GLY A 200 15.36 8.69 -18.79
N VAL A 201 15.93 7.91 -17.88
CA VAL A 201 17.16 8.25 -17.13
C VAL A 201 18.27 7.28 -17.48
N THR A 202 19.47 7.77 -17.59
CA THR A 202 20.66 6.91 -17.75
C THR A 202 21.15 6.45 -16.39
N LYS A 203 21.73 5.24 -16.29
CA LYS A 203 22.33 4.70 -15.06
C LYS A 203 23.37 5.61 -14.41
N ALA A 204 23.92 6.56 -15.16
CA ALA A 204 24.96 7.48 -14.70
C ALA A 204 24.41 8.81 -14.16
N ASP A 205 23.07 8.97 -14.02
CA ASP A 205 22.53 10.22 -13.52
C ASP A 205 22.63 10.27 -12.00
N PRO A 206 23.50 11.14 -11.42
CA PRO A 206 23.69 11.23 -9.97
C PRO A 206 22.42 11.69 -9.23
N ALA A 207 21.48 12.31 -9.95
CA ALA A 207 20.22 12.74 -9.37
C ALA A 207 19.32 11.55 -9.00
N VAL A 208 19.40 10.44 -9.73
CA VAL A 208 18.62 9.23 -9.46
C VAL A 208 19.05 8.57 -8.16
N THR A 209 20.36 8.42 -7.93
CA THR A 209 20.90 7.78 -6.72
C THR A 209 20.69 8.60 -5.44
N GLY A 210 20.47 9.92 -5.57
CA GLY A 210 20.21 10.80 -4.43
C GLY A 210 18.73 11.08 -4.16
N ALA A 211 17.83 10.58 -5.01
CA ALA A 211 16.43 10.99 -5.02
C ALA A 211 15.56 10.29 -3.96
N LEU A 212 15.95 9.11 -3.51
CA LEU A 212 15.27 8.40 -2.43
C LEU A 212 15.93 8.75 -1.09
N THR A 213 15.28 9.57 -0.29
CA THR A 213 15.73 9.85 1.07
C THR A 213 14.94 9.01 2.07
N ALA A 214 15.61 8.04 2.67
CA ALA A 214 15.11 7.42 3.87
C ALA A 214 15.22 8.42 5.04
N ARG A 215 14.10 8.87 5.58
CA ARG A 215 14.10 9.53 6.87
C ARG A 215 13.86 8.49 7.95
N ARG A 216 14.62 8.56 9.03
CA ARG A 216 14.22 7.84 10.25
C ARG A 216 12.83 8.36 10.64
N PRO A 217 11.81 7.51 10.76
CA PRO A 217 10.54 7.95 11.30
C PRO A 217 10.79 8.62 12.64
N ASP A 218 10.03 9.67 12.97
CA ASP A 218 10.08 10.26 14.31
C ASP A 218 9.46 9.25 15.30
N LEU A 219 10.30 8.32 15.74
CA LEU A 219 9.93 7.22 16.63
C LEU A 219 9.76 7.68 18.08
N ARG A 220 9.88 9.00 18.37
CA ARG A 220 9.72 9.54 19.72
C ARG A 220 8.36 9.27 20.31
N ASN A 221 7.34 9.14 19.47
CA ASN A 221 5.97 8.83 19.86
C ASN A 221 5.60 7.34 19.74
N MET A 222 6.55 6.47 19.40
CA MET A 222 6.34 5.03 19.43
C MET A 222 6.80 4.45 20.79
N PRO A 223 6.10 3.46 21.36
CA PRO A 223 6.54 2.80 22.59
C PRO A 223 8.00 2.29 22.46
N SER A 224 8.73 2.30 23.55
CA SER A 224 10.17 1.99 23.61
C SER A 224 10.55 0.61 23.03
N SER A 225 9.62 -0.33 22.99
CA SER A 225 9.78 -1.66 22.37
C SER A 225 9.80 -1.65 20.83
N SER A 226 9.50 -0.51 20.21
CA SER A 226 9.37 -0.35 18.74
C SER A 226 10.44 0.57 18.14
N LYS A 227 11.42 1.02 18.92
CA LYS A 227 12.52 1.88 18.43
C LYS A 227 13.53 1.05 17.66
N LYS A 228 13.23 0.75 16.42
CA LYS A 228 14.10 -0.02 15.53
C LYS A 228 14.56 0.85 14.36
N ARG A 229 15.83 0.69 14.01
CA ARG A 229 16.44 1.34 12.87
C ARG A 229 15.91 0.72 11.58
N ILE A 230 15.51 1.54 10.62
CA ILE A 230 15.23 1.10 9.25
C ILE A 230 16.38 1.60 8.42
N ASP A 231 17.19 0.67 7.92
CA ASP A 231 18.22 0.96 6.94
C ASP A 231 17.63 0.59 5.57
N ILE A 232 17.60 1.55 4.66
CA ILE A 232 17.21 1.33 3.27
C ILE A 232 18.51 1.40 2.48
N GLU A 233 18.95 0.27 1.97
CA GLU A 233 20.05 0.21 1.01
C GLU A 233 19.46 0.24 -0.40
N ALA A 234 19.91 1.19 -1.20
CA ALA A 234 19.67 1.16 -2.64
C ALA A 234 20.60 0.11 -3.23
N ILE A 235 20.05 -0.90 -3.87
CA ILE A 235 20.82 -1.87 -4.65
C ILE A 235 20.99 -1.27 -6.03
N GLU A 236 22.26 -1.05 -6.42
CA GLU A 236 22.66 -0.59 -7.75
C GLU A 236 22.33 -1.62 -8.87
#